data_23b72ed21729d3731f5998b026718c73
#
_entry.id   23b72ed21729d3731f5998b026718c73
#
_cell.length_a   1.000
_cell.length_b   1.000
_cell.length_c   1.000
_cell.angle_alpha   90.00
_cell.angle_beta   90.00
_cell.angle_gamma   90.00
#
_symmetry.space_group_name_H-M   'P 1'
#
loop_
_entity.id
_entity.type
_entity.pdbx_description
1 polymer ?
#
loop_
_entity_poly.entity_id
_entity_poly.type
_entity_poly.pdbx_seq_one_letter_code
_entity_poly.pdbx_strand_id
1 'polypeptide(L)'
;MKITENWSITKPSVSSKGGGIVTSHHYEASQIGIDVLKSGGNAIDAAVSMSLALGVIEPWMSGLGGCGYMLYYDSKTHQTHAIEFGVKSPKKLDLSKFVLSDQGKDNDLFGWPNVKDDTNIHGAYSMAVPGYIRGVSKALKEFGSMTWKDIIEPACILSKRGLKADWYTTMRINLEAKLLSKYKSSKNIFFEDGLPIVSEDPTNLKSIKNSGLYNSYCLLRDEGPETFYTGELSKILVKDLREINSFINSDDLSDYKSELTRSSKTVYRNSEVHVAPSLNAGPSLIDALNFIEKNWSPKNNKPDADAYENYYKALNFSFEKRLKEMGEPKENSCTTHLSVIDKDGNMVALTQTLLSVFGSRVILPESGILMNNGIMWFDPRQGKPNSLSKDKKPLCNMCPTIVIDNSGKKIALGASGGRRIFPSVLQTISFLLDYNLNLDEAFTTPRIDYSGENRILANEKLGKDIIDNLSKYEKTIEIPDSVLSHSFACPNAVMIDSMGNRYGNAYIPSPCSAAISSN
;
A
#
# COMPACT_ATOMS: atom_id res chain seq x y z
N MET A 1 17.81 -17.70 25.07
CA MET A 1 16.64 -16.88 25.43
C MET A 1 16.49 -15.83 24.33
N LYS A 2 15.36 -15.80 23.63
CA LYS A 2 15.07 -14.75 22.66
C LYS A 2 14.65 -13.50 23.42
N ILE A 3 15.20 -12.33 23.09
CA ILE A 3 14.88 -11.05 23.78
C ILE A 3 13.36 -10.78 23.80
N THR A 4 12.65 -11.19 22.75
CA THR A 4 11.21 -10.97 22.58
C THR A 4 10.31 -11.97 23.30
N GLU A 5 10.83 -13.02 23.93
CA GLU A 5 10.01 -14.04 24.60
C GLU A 5 9.17 -13.49 25.76
N ASN A 6 9.65 -12.44 26.42
CA ASN A 6 8.96 -11.79 27.54
C ASN A 6 8.23 -10.51 27.15
N TRP A 7 8.15 -10.18 25.85
CA TRP A 7 7.46 -8.98 25.39
C TRP A 7 6.07 -9.33 24.88
N SER A 8 5.08 -8.57 25.31
CA SER A 8 3.73 -8.62 24.78
C SER A 8 3.35 -7.23 24.29
N ILE A 9 3.22 -7.08 22.97
CA ILE A 9 2.69 -5.88 22.34
C ILE A 9 1.28 -6.20 21.85
N THR A 10 0.29 -5.44 22.30
CA THR A 10 -1.10 -5.63 21.93
C THR A 10 -1.67 -4.35 21.31
N LYS A 11 -2.45 -4.51 20.27
CA LYS A 11 -3.31 -3.47 19.69
C LYS A 11 -4.70 -4.08 19.52
N PRO A 12 -5.52 -4.04 20.57
CA PRO A 12 -6.86 -4.63 20.51
C PRO A 12 -7.69 -3.94 19.44
N SER A 13 -8.62 -4.67 18.86
CA SER A 13 -9.61 -4.08 17.94
C SER A 13 -10.44 -3.03 18.66
N VAL A 14 -10.80 -1.98 17.94
CA VAL A 14 -11.79 -1.01 18.39
C VAL A 14 -13.17 -1.43 17.90
N SER A 15 -14.21 -1.05 18.63
CA SER A 15 -15.59 -1.35 18.25
C SER A 15 -16.49 -0.12 18.35
N SER A 16 -17.60 -0.16 17.59
CA SER A 16 -18.65 0.87 17.62
C SER A 16 -20.01 0.24 17.34
N LYS A 17 -21.06 0.76 18.00
CA LYS A 17 -22.47 0.32 17.79
C LYS A 17 -23.21 1.17 16.74
N GLY A 18 -22.52 1.81 15.81
CA GLY A 18 -23.17 2.60 14.76
C GLY A 18 -22.36 3.81 14.31
N GLY A 19 -21.29 4.17 15.02
CA GLY A 19 -20.35 5.20 14.60
C GLY A 19 -19.40 4.71 13.49
N GLY A 20 -18.66 5.61 12.89
CA GLY A 20 -17.62 5.26 11.91
C GLY A 20 -16.40 4.62 12.57
N ILE A 21 -15.66 3.82 11.80
CA ILE A 21 -14.37 3.25 12.19
C ILE A 21 -13.40 3.44 11.05
N VAL A 22 -12.16 3.78 11.38
CA VAL A 22 -11.06 3.91 10.44
C VAL A 22 -9.84 3.11 10.91
N THR A 23 -9.04 2.64 9.97
CA THR A 23 -7.74 2.02 10.23
C THR A 23 -6.70 2.56 9.26
N SER A 24 -5.49 2.77 9.71
CA SER A 24 -4.35 3.11 8.86
C SER A 24 -3.02 2.71 9.50
N HIS A 25 -1.94 2.88 8.75
CA HIS A 25 -0.58 2.64 9.23
C HIS A 25 -0.05 3.73 10.18
N HIS A 26 -0.79 4.84 10.35
CA HIS A 26 -0.36 5.91 11.24
C HIS A 26 -1.55 6.48 12.04
N TYR A 27 -1.40 6.55 13.36
CA TYR A 27 -2.46 7.01 14.28
C TYR A 27 -2.95 8.44 13.99
N GLU A 28 -2.07 9.37 13.57
CA GLU A 28 -2.47 10.74 13.22
C GLU A 28 -3.39 10.75 11.98
N ALA A 29 -3.13 9.90 10.99
CA ALA A 29 -4.03 9.77 9.84
C ALA A 29 -5.36 9.16 10.24
N SER A 30 -5.36 8.14 11.11
CA SER A 30 -6.60 7.56 11.64
C SER A 30 -7.40 8.59 12.45
N GLN A 31 -6.74 9.44 13.24
CA GLN A 31 -7.42 10.52 13.97
C GLN A 31 -8.08 11.52 13.00
N ILE A 32 -7.36 11.95 11.94
CA ILE A 32 -7.93 12.83 10.91
C ILE A 32 -9.17 12.19 10.26
N GLY A 33 -9.12 10.90 9.93
CA GLY A 33 -10.27 10.20 9.37
C GLY A 33 -11.51 10.23 10.29
N ILE A 34 -11.31 10.02 11.58
CA ILE A 34 -12.39 10.11 12.58
C ILE A 34 -12.93 11.54 12.73
N ASP A 35 -12.04 12.53 12.70
CA ASP A 35 -12.46 13.94 12.78
C ASP A 35 -13.31 14.35 11.58
N VAL A 36 -12.96 13.88 10.37
CA VAL A 36 -13.77 14.05 9.15
C VAL A 36 -15.14 13.38 9.30
N LEU A 37 -15.20 12.12 9.76
CA LEU A 37 -16.49 11.43 9.99
C LEU A 37 -17.35 12.13 11.05
N LYS A 38 -16.76 12.63 12.14
CA LYS A 38 -17.45 13.42 13.18
C LYS A 38 -17.96 14.75 12.67
N SER A 39 -17.28 15.36 11.71
CA SER A 39 -17.68 16.60 11.04
C SER A 39 -18.77 16.40 9.98
N GLY A 40 -19.27 15.17 9.80
CA GLY A 40 -20.35 14.84 8.87
C GLY A 40 -19.91 14.35 7.51
N GLY A 41 -18.61 14.20 7.26
CA GLY A 41 -18.07 13.57 6.06
C GLY A 41 -18.41 12.07 5.98
N ASN A 42 -18.40 11.52 4.78
CA ASN A 42 -18.63 10.09 4.52
C ASN A 42 -17.32 9.29 4.46
N ALA A 43 -17.40 8.00 4.14
CA ALA A 43 -16.24 7.11 4.07
C ALA A 43 -15.18 7.55 3.04
N ILE A 44 -15.59 8.14 1.90
CA ILE A 44 -14.68 8.67 0.89
C ILE A 44 -13.96 9.92 1.40
N ASP A 45 -14.68 10.84 2.02
CA ASP A 45 -14.10 12.06 2.59
C ASP A 45 -13.01 11.72 3.61
N ALA A 46 -13.32 10.81 4.54
CA ALA A 46 -12.36 10.33 5.53
C ALA A 46 -11.15 9.63 4.89
N ALA A 47 -11.39 8.71 3.94
CA ALA A 47 -10.32 7.97 3.29
C ALA A 47 -9.37 8.89 2.49
N VAL A 48 -9.90 9.88 1.76
CA VAL A 48 -9.08 10.84 0.99
C VAL A 48 -8.27 11.73 1.92
N SER A 49 -8.86 12.26 3.01
CA SER A 49 -8.14 13.08 3.97
C SER A 49 -7.01 12.31 4.68
N MET A 50 -7.31 11.09 5.16
CA MET A 50 -6.31 10.17 5.72
C MET A 50 -5.17 9.89 4.73
N SER A 51 -5.52 9.62 3.48
CA SER A 51 -4.60 9.30 2.39
C SER A 51 -3.63 10.46 2.12
N LEU A 52 -4.13 11.71 2.05
CA LEU A 52 -3.31 12.91 1.88
C LEU A 52 -2.39 13.13 3.09
N ALA A 53 -2.88 12.91 4.31
CA ALA A 53 -2.10 13.01 5.54
C ALA A 53 -0.96 11.98 5.59
N LEU A 54 -1.22 10.72 5.21
CA LEU A 54 -0.19 9.66 5.13
C LEU A 54 0.96 10.05 4.21
N GLY A 55 0.69 10.74 3.10
CA GLY A 55 1.73 11.24 2.20
C GLY A 55 2.70 12.25 2.84
N VAL A 56 2.33 12.86 3.97
CA VAL A 56 3.17 13.78 4.75
C VAL A 56 3.89 13.06 5.89
N ILE A 57 3.18 12.19 6.61
CA ILE A 57 3.68 11.58 7.87
C ILE A 57 4.32 10.21 7.69
N GLU A 58 4.14 9.58 6.53
CA GLU A 58 4.82 8.35 6.10
C GLU A 58 5.42 8.49 4.70
N PRO A 59 6.32 9.47 4.46
CA PRO A 59 6.84 9.73 3.11
C PRO A 59 7.65 8.57 2.53
N TRP A 60 8.06 7.62 3.36
CA TRP A 60 8.70 6.38 2.90
C TRP A 60 7.72 5.38 2.26
N MET A 61 6.40 5.55 2.44
CA MET A 61 5.38 4.63 1.94
C MET A 61 4.60 5.19 0.77
N SER A 62 4.15 6.46 0.86
CA SER A 62 3.25 7.08 -0.11
C SER A 62 3.42 8.60 -0.16
N GLY A 63 2.79 9.28 -1.13
CA GLY A 63 2.82 10.73 -1.25
C GLY A 63 2.26 11.24 -2.58
N LEU A 64 2.33 12.55 -2.79
CA LEU A 64 1.79 13.23 -3.98
C LEU A 64 2.37 12.68 -5.30
N GLY A 65 3.63 12.25 -5.29
CA GLY A 65 4.31 11.66 -6.45
C GLY A 65 4.00 10.16 -6.67
N GLY A 66 3.00 9.60 -5.99
CA GLY A 66 2.66 8.18 -5.97
C GLY A 66 1.49 7.76 -6.84
N CYS A 67 0.93 6.60 -6.47
CA CYS A 67 -0.20 5.97 -7.13
C CYS A 67 -0.99 5.09 -6.16
N GLY A 68 -2.09 4.47 -6.62
CA GLY A 68 -2.87 3.58 -5.79
C GLY A 68 -4.08 2.94 -6.48
N TYR A 69 -4.83 2.19 -5.66
CA TYR A 69 -6.11 1.56 -6.01
C TYR A 69 -7.06 1.69 -4.82
N MET A 70 -8.31 2.06 -5.11
CA MET A 70 -9.35 2.22 -4.11
C MET A 70 -10.56 1.39 -4.50
N LEU A 71 -11.14 0.69 -3.54
CA LEU A 71 -12.50 0.16 -3.62
C LEU A 71 -13.41 0.98 -2.73
N TYR A 72 -14.60 1.26 -3.25
CA TYR A 72 -15.68 1.92 -2.52
C TYR A 72 -16.96 1.10 -2.62
N TYR A 73 -17.48 0.66 -1.48
CA TYR A 73 -18.80 0.05 -1.37
C TYR A 73 -19.83 1.11 -0.96
N ASP A 74 -20.82 1.31 -1.80
CA ASP A 74 -21.98 2.17 -1.53
C ASP A 74 -23.08 1.34 -0.87
N SER A 75 -23.39 1.64 0.37
CA SER A 75 -24.38 0.93 1.17
C SER A 75 -25.81 1.13 0.67
N LYS A 76 -26.11 2.23 -0.04
CA LYS A 76 -27.45 2.52 -0.56
C LYS A 76 -27.75 1.75 -1.84
N THR A 77 -26.76 1.66 -2.72
CA THR A 77 -26.92 0.97 -4.02
C THR A 77 -26.45 -0.47 -3.98
N HIS A 78 -25.79 -0.90 -2.89
CA HIS A 78 -25.13 -2.21 -2.76
C HIS A 78 -24.12 -2.50 -3.86
N GLN A 79 -23.43 -1.47 -4.36
CA GLN A 79 -22.48 -1.57 -5.46
C GLN A 79 -21.07 -1.29 -4.98
N THR A 80 -20.11 -2.06 -5.49
CA THR A 80 -18.69 -1.83 -5.24
C THR A 80 -18.03 -1.26 -6.48
N HIS A 81 -17.42 -0.10 -6.32
CA HIS A 81 -16.68 0.62 -7.36
C HIS A 81 -15.18 0.47 -7.15
N ALA A 82 -14.43 0.46 -8.25
CA ALA A 82 -12.97 0.50 -8.24
C ALA A 82 -12.49 1.81 -8.88
N ILE A 83 -11.60 2.53 -8.18
CA ILE A 83 -10.90 3.71 -8.69
C ILE A 83 -9.43 3.32 -8.85
N GLU A 84 -8.95 3.31 -10.10
CA GLU A 84 -7.60 2.92 -10.45
C GLU A 84 -6.78 4.14 -10.86
N PHE A 85 -5.69 4.36 -10.16
CA PHE A 85 -4.75 5.46 -10.38
C PHE A 85 -3.29 5.00 -10.27
N GLY A 86 -3.00 3.87 -10.93
CA GLY A 86 -1.65 3.31 -11.07
C GLY A 86 -0.70 4.26 -11.79
N VAL A 87 0.60 4.05 -11.62
CA VAL A 87 1.59 4.82 -12.40
C VAL A 87 1.55 4.45 -13.87
N LYS A 88 2.12 5.33 -14.71
CA LYS A 88 2.27 5.12 -16.16
C LYS A 88 3.69 5.48 -16.59
N SER A 89 4.31 4.68 -17.45
CA SER A 89 5.63 5.02 -17.99
C SER A 89 5.53 6.26 -18.90
N PRO A 90 6.57 7.13 -18.93
CA PRO A 90 6.56 8.33 -19.76
C PRO A 90 6.49 8.01 -21.26
N LYS A 91 5.84 8.88 -22.04
CA LYS A 91 5.73 8.77 -23.50
C LYS A 91 7.07 8.88 -24.22
N LYS A 92 7.99 9.69 -23.64
CA LYS A 92 9.33 9.92 -24.20
C LYS A 92 10.42 9.09 -23.52
N LEU A 93 10.04 7.93 -22.92
CA LEU A 93 10.96 7.01 -22.28
C LEU A 93 12.06 6.56 -23.29
N ASP A 94 13.32 6.67 -22.86
CA ASP A 94 14.47 6.16 -23.61
C ASP A 94 14.90 4.80 -23.07
N LEU A 95 14.54 3.72 -23.77
CA LEU A 95 14.85 2.36 -23.38
C LEU A 95 16.34 2.06 -23.34
N SER A 96 17.19 2.81 -24.04
CA SER A 96 18.65 2.63 -24.04
C SER A 96 19.31 2.91 -22.67
N LYS A 97 18.59 3.58 -21.76
CA LYS A 97 19.05 3.84 -20.39
C LYS A 97 18.88 2.66 -19.44
N PHE A 98 18.19 1.60 -19.87
CA PHE A 98 17.85 0.44 -19.06
C PHE A 98 18.58 -0.82 -19.58
N VAL A 99 19.89 -0.72 -19.71
CA VAL A 99 20.74 -1.82 -20.17
C VAL A 99 20.82 -2.88 -19.09
N LEU A 100 20.58 -4.14 -19.44
CA LEU A 100 20.72 -5.25 -18.49
C LEU A 100 22.16 -5.36 -17.99
N SER A 101 22.32 -5.66 -16.72
CA SER A 101 23.61 -5.93 -16.08
C SER A 101 23.88 -7.43 -16.06
N ASP A 102 25.14 -7.81 -16.21
CA ASP A 102 25.59 -9.20 -16.07
C ASP A 102 25.67 -9.65 -14.59
N GLN A 103 25.37 -8.76 -13.64
CA GLN A 103 25.52 -8.97 -12.19
C GLN A 103 24.30 -9.65 -11.52
N GLY A 104 23.60 -10.55 -12.20
CA GLY A 104 22.54 -11.33 -11.57
C GLY A 104 21.17 -10.68 -11.62
N LYS A 105 20.33 -10.97 -10.61
CA LYS A 105 18.96 -10.48 -10.50
C LYS A 105 18.85 -9.53 -9.32
N ASP A 106 18.10 -8.46 -9.52
CA ASP A 106 17.75 -7.56 -8.43
C ASP A 106 16.86 -8.26 -7.40
N ASN A 107 17.24 -8.14 -6.13
CA ASN A 107 16.50 -8.72 -5.01
C ASN A 107 15.37 -7.81 -4.51
N ASP A 108 15.21 -6.60 -5.08
CA ASP A 108 14.39 -5.56 -4.46
C ASP A 108 12.90 -5.66 -4.77
N LEU A 109 12.37 -6.09 -5.92
CA LEU A 109 10.91 -6.15 -6.09
C LEU A 109 10.38 -7.35 -6.88
N PHE A 110 10.96 -7.68 -8.00
CA PHE A 110 10.39 -8.65 -8.92
C PHE A 110 11.40 -9.71 -9.39
N GLY A 111 12.67 -9.64 -8.93
CA GLY A 111 13.74 -10.51 -9.42
C GLY A 111 13.97 -10.43 -10.92
N TRP A 112 13.64 -9.27 -11.47
CA TRP A 112 14.05 -8.93 -12.81
C TRP A 112 15.59 -8.95 -12.89
N PRO A 113 16.17 -9.20 -14.06
CA PRO A 113 17.61 -8.98 -14.26
C PRO A 113 17.97 -7.55 -13.83
N ASN A 114 19.11 -7.40 -13.17
CA ASN A 114 19.60 -6.08 -12.78
C ASN A 114 19.79 -5.20 -14.01
N VAL A 115 19.46 -3.93 -13.84
CA VAL A 115 19.76 -2.88 -14.80
C VAL A 115 21.03 -2.17 -14.36
N LYS A 116 21.91 -1.85 -15.31
CA LYS A 116 23.17 -1.16 -15.03
C LYS A 116 22.93 0.12 -14.25
N ASP A 117 23.71 0.35 -13.20
CA ASP A 117 23.65 1.51 -12.30
C ASP A 117 22.30 1.68 -11.58
N ASP A 118 21.47 0.62 -11.52
CA ASP A 118 20.15 0.59 -10.88
C ASP A 118 19.21 1.72 -11.36
N THR A 119 19.34 2.12 -12.64
CA THR A 119 18.62 3.27 -13.20
C THR A 119 17.10 3.13 -13.21
N ASN A 120 16.58 1.90 -13.14
CA ASN A 120 15.16 1.61 -12.99
C ASN A 120 14.68 1.62 -11.53
N ILE A 121 15.59 1.59 -10.53
CA ILE A 121 15.28 1.46 -9.11
C ILE A 121 15.26 2.79 -8.39
N HIS A 122 16.24 3.66 -8.65
CA HIS A 122 16.34 4.97 -8.00
C HIS A 122 16.81 6.07 -8.96
N GLY A 123 16.55 7.32 -8.59
CA GLY A 123 16.91 8.47 -9.40
C GLY A 123 15.86 8.85 -10.45
N ALA A 124 16.21 9.79 -11.32
CA ALA A 124 15.27 10.41 -12.24
C ALA A 124 14.67 9.46 -13.28
N TYR A 125 15.43 8.47 -13.73
CA TYR A 125 14.99 7.50 -14.75
C TYR A 125 14.02 6.44 -14.20
N SER A 126 14.01 6.22 -12.89
CA SER A 126 13.09 5.28 -12.24
C SER A 126 11.66 5.80 -12.10
N MET A 127 11.44 7.10 -12.32
CA MET A 127 10.15 7.76 -12.11
C MET A 127 9.16 7.42 -13.21
N ALA A 128 7.93 7.16 -12.80
CA ALA A 128 6.77 7.04 -13.68
C ALA A 128 5.75 8.16 -13.37
N VAL A 129 4.87 8.43 -14.31
CA VAL A 129 3.83 9.47 -14.20
C VAL A 129 2.91 9.17 -13.02
N PRO A 130 2.80 10.07 -12.03
CA PRO A 130 2.03 9.81 -10.82
C PRO A 130 0.54 9.97 -11.06
N GLY A 131 -0.25 9.00 -10.57
CA GLY A 131 -1.70 9.02 -10.68
C GLY A 131 -2.44 9.45 -9.42
N TYR A 132 -1.74 9.61 -8.31
CA TYR A 132 -2.32 9.72 -6.97
C TYR A 132 -3.39 10.83 -6.86
N ILE A 133 -3.05 12.07 -7.15
CA ILE A 133 -3.98 13.21 -7.04
C ILE A 133 -5.19 13.04 -7.95
N ARG A 134 -5.00 12.51 -9.18
CA ARG A 134 -6.10 12.26 -10.12
C ARG A 134 -7.09 11.21 -9.57
N GLY A 135 -6.58 10.19 -8.88
CA GLY A 135 -7.41 9.13 -8.29
C GLY A 135 -8.22 9.61 -7.10
N VAL A 136 -7.56 10.20 -6.10
CA VAL A 136 -8.23 10.64 -4.87
C VAL A 136 -9.21 11.80 -5.12
N SER A 137 -8.87 12.72 -6.04
CA SER A 137 -9.80 13.79 -6.43
C SER A 137 -11.01 13.28 -7.21
N LYS A 138 -10.82 12.25 -8.05
CA LYS A 138 -11.93 11.59 -8.74
C LYS A 138 -12.86 10.89 -7.74
N ALA A 139 -12.32 10.15 -6.78
CA ALA A 139 -13.11 9.51 -5.74
C ALA A 139 -13.95 10.54 -4.96
N LEU A 140 -13.33 11.64 -4.53
CA LEU A 140 -14.02 12.70 -3.81
C LEU A 140 -15.11 13.36 -4.67
N LYS A 141 -14.83 13.66 -5.94
CA LYS A 141 -15.79 14.28 -6.86
C LYS A 141 -17.02 13.39 -7.10
N GLU A 142 -16.83 12.09 -7.27
CA GLU A 142 -17.91 11.15 -7.63
C GLU A 142 -18.74 10.70 -6.40
N PHE A 143 -18.11 10.58 -5.22
CA PHE A 143 -18.72 9.94 -4.06
C PHE A 143 -18.54 10.71 -2.76
N GLY A 144 -17.73 11.75 -2.69
CA GLY A 144 -17.52 12.56 -1.51
C GLY A 144 -18.68 13.51 -1.23
N SER A 145 -18.76 14.02 -0.03
CA SER A 145 -19.75 14.99 0.44
C SER A 145 -19.15 16.32 0.89
N MET A 146 -17.85 16.36 1.15
CA MET A 146 -17.10 17.54 1.57
C MET A 146 -16.32 18.18 0.44
N THR A 147 -15.90 19.45 0.62
CA THR A 147 -15.10 20.13 -0.41
C THR A 147 -13.66 19.64 -0.42
N TRP A 148 -13.00 19.73 -1.58
CA TRP A 148 -11.57 19.41 -1.68
C TRP A 148 -10.72 20.20 -0.68
N LYS A 149 -11.07 21.49 -0.46
CA LYS A 149 -10.37 22.38 0.47
C LYS A 149 -10.43 21.87 1.91
N ASP A 150 -11.60 21.44 2.36
CA ASP A 150 -11.77 20.91 3.72
C ASP A 150 -10.98 19.60 3.90
N ILE A 151 -10.97 18.74 2.88
CA ILE A 151 -10.36 17.41 2.91
C ILE A 151 -8.82 17.48 2.90
N ILE A 152 -8.22 18.45 2.20
CA ILE A 152 -6.76 18.59 2.11
C ILE A 152 -6.17 19.41 3.27
N GLU A 153 -6.94 20.23 3.95
CA GLU A 153 -6.46 21.13 5.00
C GLU A 153 -5.68 20.42 6.12
N PRO A 154 -6.08 19.24 6.64
CA PRO A 154 -5.29 18.52 7.62
C PRO A 154 -3.87 18.18 7.12
N ALA A 155 -3.73 17.80 5.85
CA ALA A 155 -2.42 17.52 5.25
C ALA A 155 -1.57 18.81 5.06
N CYS A 156 -2.20 19.96 4.76
CA CYS A 156 -1.53 21.26 4.76
C CYS A 156 -0.98 21.60 6.14
N ILE A 157 -1.76 21.42 7.19
CA ILE A 157 -1.33 21.65 8.59
C ILE A 157 -0.15 20.74 8.95
N LEU A 158 -0.23 19.45 8.63
CA LEU A 158 0.85 18.49 8.87
C LEU A 158 2.12 18.84 8.09
N SER A 159 2.01 19.22 6.82
CA SER A 159 3.17 19.60 5.99
C SER A 159 3.85 20.89 6.49
N LYS A 160 3.08 21.86 7.00
CA LYS A 160 3.59 23.06 7.68
C LYS A 160 4.33 22.71 8.97
N ARG A 161 3.76 21.80 9.77
CA ARG A 161 4.39 21.29 10.99
C ARG A 161 5.71 20.59 10.67
N GLY A 162 5.78 19.85 9.57
CA GLY A 162 6.87 18.97 9.18
C GLY A 162 6.73 17.56 9.77
N LEU A 163 7.54 16.65 9.26
CA LEU A 163 7.60 15.25 9.69
C LEU A 163 8.32 15.16 11.05
N LYS A 164 7.74 14.50 12.03
CA LYS A 164 8.38 14.29 13.35
C LYS A 164 9.52 13.28 13.22
N ALA A 165 10.71 13.66 13.69
CA ALA A 165 11.87 12.78 13.76
C ALA A 165 11.79 11.89 15.03
N ASP A 166 10.76 11.03 15.11
CA ASP A 166 10.70 9.99 16.10
C ASP A 166 11.64 8.82 15.76
N TRP A 167 11.75 7.85 16.67
CA TRP A 167 12.65 6.72 16.50
C TRP A 167 12.35 5.90 15.22
N TYR A 168 11.07 5.75 14.85
CA TYR A 168 10.67 4.98 13.69
C TYR A 168 10.99 5.73 12.39
N THR A 169 10.66 7.01 12.31
CA THR A 169 11.03 7.90 11.19
C THR A 169 12.55 7.91 10.97
N THR A 170 13.31 8.12 12.04
CA THR A 170 14.80 8.13 11.97
C THR A 170 15.33 6.78 11.50
N MET A 171 14.80 5.68 12.01
CA MET A 171 15.17 4.34 11.56
C MET A 171 14.87 4.14 10.07
N ARG A 172 13.68 4.56 9.59
CA ARG A 172 13.30 4.45 8.17
C ARG A 172 14.23 5.25 7.26
N ILE A 173 14.60 6.46 7.66
CA ILE A 173 15.58 7.29 6.93
C ILE A 173 16.95 6.63 6.94
N ASN A 174 17.39 6.10 8.08
CA ASN A 174 18.69 5.46 8.22
C ASN A 174 18.85 4.20 7.34
N LEU A 175 17.81 3.39 7.22
CA LEU A 175 17.83 2.20 6.34
C LEU A 175 18.05 2.56 4.86
N GLU A 176 17.62 3.74 4.43
CA GLU A 176 17.76 4.25 3.06
C GLU A 176 18.84 5.34 2.92
N ALA A 177 19.61 5.61 3.99
CA ALA A 177 20.53 6.74 4.05
C ALA A 177 21.55 6.76 2.91
N LYS A 178 22.08 5.60 2.53
CA LYS A 178 23.04 5.45 1.42
C LYS A 178 22.49 5.95 0.08
N LEU A 179 21.21 5.72 -0.20
CA LEU A 179 20.57 6.14 -1.45
C LEU A 179 20.02 7.55 -1.35
N LEU A 180 19.37 7.92 -0.24
CA LEU A 180 18.83 9.26 -0.04
C LEU A 180 19.94 10.34 -0.08
N SER A 181 21.12 10.06 0.50
CA SER A 181 22.23 11.00 0.52
C SER A 181 22.88 11.25 -0.86
N LYS A 182 22.63 10.42 -1.87
CA LYS A 182 23.09 10.65 -3.24
C LYS A 182 22.40 11.84 -3.92
N TYR A 183 21.17 12.17 -3.49
CA TYR A 183 20.36 13.21 -4.11
C TYR A 183 20.33 14.46 -3.25
N LYS A 184 20.83 15.60 -3.81
CA LYS A 184 21.03 16.86 -3.09
C LYS A 184 19.77 17.32 -2.33
N SER A 185 18.61 17.34 -2.98
CA SER A 185 17.36 17.78 -2.35
C SER A 185 16.91 16.87 -1.23
N SER A 186 16.99 15.54 -1.41
CA SER A 186 16.67 14.57 -0.36
C SER A 186 17.65 14.64 0.82
N LYS A 187 18.95 14.80 0.51
CA LYS A 187 19.98 15.01 1.53
C LYS A 187 19.71 16.26 2.37
N ASN A 188 19.35 17.37 1.74
CA ASN A 188 19.05 18.62 2.42
C ASN A 188 17.82 18.55 3.34
N ILE A 189 16.86 17.65 3.06
CA ILE A 189 15.64 17.48 3.84
C ILE A 189 15.85 16.50 5.02
N PHE A 190 16.50 15.37 4.77
CA PHE A 190 16.52 14.26 5.74
C PHE A 190 17.81 14.18 6.57
N PHE A 191 18.83 14.99 6.26
CA PHE A 191 20.14 14.91 6.92
C PHE A 191 20.56 16.24 7.49
N GLU A 192 21.20 16.18 8.65
CA GLU A 192 21.87 17.29 9.34
C GLU A 192 23.30 16.83 9.64
N ASP A 193 24.30 17.62 9.29
CA ASP A 193 25.73 17.32 9.44
C ASP A 193 26.16 15.95 8.83
N GLY A 194 25.49 15.55 7.74
CA GLY A 194 25.77 14.30 7.02
C GLY A 194 25.14 13.05 7.61
N LEU A 195 24.40 13.15 8.70
CA LEU A 195 23.69 12.06 9.37
C LEU A 195 22.17 12.25 9.25
N PRO A 196 21.37 11.15 9.28
CA PRO A 196 19.92 11.26 9.39
C PRO A 196 19.51 12.10 10.60
N ILE A 197 18.50 12.96 10.42
CA ILE A 197 18.00 13.80 11.52
C ILE A 197 17.45 12.91 12.63
N VAL A 198 17.90 13.15 13.86
CA VAL A 198 17.46 12.44 15.06
C VAL A 198 17.05 13.43 16.14
N SER A 199 16.03 13.09 16.92
CA SER A 199 15.65 13.83 18.11
C SER A 199 16.42 13.29 19.31
N GLU A 200 17.17 14.14 19.98
CA GLU A 200 17.92 13.78 21.19
C GLU A 200 16.99 13.60 22.41
N ASP A 201 15.90 14.38 22.42
CA ASP A 201 14.86 14.32 23.45
C ASP A 201 13.57 13.71 22.88
N PRO A 202 13.14 12.52 23.36
CA PRO A 202 11.92 11.88 22.90
C PRO A 202 10.64 12.63 23.29
N THR A 203 10.72 13.57 24.23
CA THR A 203 9.58 14.42 24.65
C THR A 203 9.46 15.68 23.80
N ASN A 204 10.53 16.07 23.08
CA ASN A 204 10.60 17.24 22.21
C ASN A 204 11.18 16.87 20.84
N LEU A 205 10.36 16.24 20.01
CA LEU A 205 10.80 15.74 18.71
C LEU A 205 11.14 16.87 17.74
N LYS A 206 12.30 16.77 17.11
CA LYS A 206 12.67 17.62 15.94
C LYS A 206 11.66 17.46 14.82
N SER A 207 11.47 18.53 14.07
CA SER A 207 10.55 18.57 12.91
C SER A 207 11.36 18.67 11.62
N ILE A 208 11.33 17.66 10.81
CA ILE A 208 11.94 17.64 9.48
C ILE A 208 11.06 18.48 8.55
N LYS A 209 11.56 19.65 8.14
CA LYS A 209 10.84 20.62 7.32
C LYS A 209 11.07 20.38 5.83
N ASN A 210 9.97 20.45 5.07
CA ASN A 210 9.99 20.45 3.61
C ASN A 210 9.05 21.57 3.11
N SER A 211 9.60 22.78 2.97
CA SER A 211 8.83 23.98 2.56
C SER A 211 8.25 23.84 1.16
N GLY A 212 8.94 23.18 0.23
CA GLY A 212 8.42 22.91 -1.11
C GLY A 212 7.17 22.05 -1.05
N LEU A 213 7.16 20.97 -0.24
CA LEU A 213 5.98 20.12 -0.06
C LEU A 213 4.81 20.89 0.56
N TYR A 214 5.08 21.73 1.57
CA TYR A 214 4.05 22.58 2.15
C TYR A 214 3.43 23.53 1.10
N ASN A 215 4.25 24.19 0.28
CA ASN A 215 3.77 25.06 -0.79
C ASN A 215 2.95 24.29 -1.83
N SER A 216 3.37 23.08 -2.19
CA SER A 216 2.62 22.19 -3.09
C SER A 216 1.24 21.82 -2.53
N TYR A 217 1.13 21.52 -1.23
CA TYR A 217 -0.16 21.29 -0.59
C TYR A 217 -1.02 22.56 -0.55
N CYS A 218 -0.43 23.74 -0.34
CA CYS A 218 -1.15 25.02 -0.39
C CYS A 218 -1.71 25.29 -1.80
N LEU A 219 -0.92 25.09 -2.85
CA LEU A 219 -1.40 25.22 -4.24
C LEU A 219 -2.56 24.25 -4.55
N LEU A 220 -2.42 22.98 -4.12
CA LEU A 220 -3.50 22.00 -4.27
C LEU A 220 -4.76 22.39 -3.51
N ARG A 221 -4.65 22.97 -2.31
CA ARG A 221 -5.77 23.47 -1.53
C ARG A 221 -6.47 24.65 -2.20
N ASP A 222 -5.69 25.63 -2.65
CA ASP A 222 -6.20 26.93 -3.10
C ASP A 222 -6.66 26.93 -4.57
N GLU A 223 -5.98 26.19 -5.44
CA GLU A 223 -6.28 26.09 -6.88
C GLU A 223 -7.01 24.79 -7.26
N GLY A 224 -7.11 23.83 -6.32
CA GLY A 224 -7.73 22.53 -6.56
C GLY A 224 -6.78 21.49 -7.18
N PRO A 225 -7.25 20.23 -7.33
CA PRO A 225 -6.41 19.09 -7.74
C PRO A 225 -5.88 19.19 -9.18
N GLU A 226 -6.54 19.94 -10.05
CA GLU A 226 -6.12 20.11 -11.46
C GLU A 226 -4.76 20.83 -11.58
N THR A 227 -4.38 21.68 -10.59
CA THR A 227 -3.10 22.39 -10.61
C THR A 227 -1.89 21.45 -10.67
N PHE A 228 -2.04 20.19 -10.17
CA PHE A 228 -0.99 19.17 -10.24
C PHE A 228 -0.69 18.72 -11.69
N TYR A 229 -1.67 18.75 -12.58
CA TYR A 229 -1.57 18.21 -13.92
C TYR A 229 -1.50 19.28 -15.01
N THR A 230 -2.15 20.42 -14.84
CA THR A 230 -2.26 21.47 -15.86
C THR A 230 -2.10 22.91 -15.33
N GLY A 231 -2.08 23.11 -14.00
CA GLY A 231 -1.99 24.44 -13.36
C GLY A 231 -0.59 24.87 -12.98
N GLU A 232 -0.48 25.71 -11.94
CA GLU A 232 0.79 26.29 -11.49
C GLU A 232 1.73 25.22 -10.93
N LEU A 233 1.19 24.29 -10.12
CA LEU A 233 2.00 23.20 -9.58
C LEU A 233 2.58 22.31 -10.70
N SER A 234 1.82 22.09 -11.79
CA SER A 234 2.34 21.35 -12.96
C SER A 234 3.56 22.03 -13.59
N LYS A 235 3.56 23.37 -13.69
CA LYS A 235 4.71 24.11 -14.23
C LYS A 235 5.96 23.93 -13.37
N ILE A 236 5.78 24.00 -12.04
CA ILE A 236 6.85 23.75 -11.07
C ILE A 236 7.36 22.32 -11.20
N LEU A 237 6.46 21.32 -11.26
CA LEU A 237 6.83 19.91 -11.46
C LEU A 237 7.61 19.67 -12.74
N VAL A 238 7.17 20.23 -13.87
CA VAL A 238 7.85 20.08 -15.16
C VAL A 238 9.24 20.72 -15.14
N LYS A 239 9.39 21.88 -14.48
CA LYS A 239 10.69 22.52 -14.27
C LYS A 239 11.63 21.64 -13.46
N ASP A 240 11.17 21.16 -12.30
CA ASP A 240 11.91 20.24 -11.41
C ASP A 240 12.35 18.97 -12.16
N LEU A 241 11.41 18.31 -12.86
CA LEU A 241 11.66 17.07 -13.59
C LEU A 241 12.67 17.26 -14.73
N ARG A 242 12.65 18.43 -15.40
CA ARG A 242 13.64 18.78 -16.41
C ARG A 242 15.02 19.01 -15.81
N GLU A 243 15.10 19.69 -14.66
CA GLU A 243 16.37 19.97 -13.96
C GLU A 243 17.11 18.69 -13.59
N ILE A 244 16.38 17.64 -13.19
CA ILE A 244 16.94 16.35 -12.84
C ILE A 244 17.04 15.35 -14.02
N ASN A 245 16.72 15.78 -15.24
CA ASN A 245 16.72 14.96 -16.46
C ASN A 245 15.76 13.75 -16.41
N SER A 246 14.57 13.89 -15.81
CA SER A 246 13.50 12.87 -15.87
C SER A 246 12.89 12.80 -17.27
N PHE A 247 12.34 11.63 -17.61
CA PHE A 247 11.60 11.44 -18.88
C PHE A 247 10.18 12.02 -18.84
N ILE A 248 9.64 12.31 -17.65
CA ILE A 248 8.29 12.85 -17.49
C ILE A 248 8.26 14.31 -17.95
N ASN A 249 7.24 14.66 -18.75
CA ASN A 249 7.04 16.00 -19.29
C ASN A 249 5.60 16.49 -19.09
N SER A 250 5.29 17.69 -19.58
CA SER A 250 3.96 18.32 -19.47
C SER A 250 2.83 17.47 -20.06
N ASP A 251 3.08 16.82 -21.22
CA ASP A 251 2.08 16.02 -21.91
C ASP A 251 1.75 14.74 -21.14
N ASP A 252 2.76 14.17 -20.45
CA ASP A 252 2.57 13.01 -19.58
C ASP A 252 1.65 13.34 -18.38
N LEU A 253 1.82 14.52 -17.79
CA LEU A 253 0.98 14.97 -16.68
C LEU A 253 -0.43 15.30 -17.17
N SER A 254 -0.58 16.18 -18.20
CA SER A 254 -1.89 16.64 -18.68
C SER A 254 -2.79 15.51 -19.19
N ASP A 255 -2.21 14.50 -19.83
CA ASP A 255 -2.94 13.38 -20.43
C ASP A 255 -3.24 12.25 -19.45
N TYR A 256 -2.69 12.30 -18.22
CA TYR A 256 -2.94 11.25 -17.23
C TYR A 256 -4.42 11.23 -16.82
N LYS A 257 -5.01 10.02 -16.81
CA LYS A 257 -6.40 9.78 -16.39
C LYS A 257 -6.46 8.60 -15.40
N SER A 258 -7.21 8.80 -14.33
CA SER A 258 -7.65 7.71 -13.46
C SER A 258 -8.91 7.06 -14.01
N GLU A 259 -9.11 5.78 -13.70
CA GLU A 259 -10.27 5.01 -14.17
C GLU A 259 -11.24 4.78 -13.01
N LEU A 260 -12.55 4.88 -13.30
CA LEU A 260 -13.64 4.48 -12.42
C LEU A 260 -14.41 3.36 -13.11
N THR A 261 -14.44 2.20 -12.48
CA THR A 261 -15.08 1.00 -13.02
C THR A 261 -15.87 0.27 -11.93
N ARG A 262 -16.56 -0.80 -12.29
CA ARG A 262 -17.05 -1.76 -11.32
C ARG A 262 -15.89 -2.63 -10.84
N SER A 263 -15.95 -3.05 -9.57
CA SER A 263 -15.02 -4.06 -9.08
C SER A 263 -15.18 -5.39 -9.81
N SER A 264 -14.08 -6.13 -9.96
CA SER A 264 -14.16 -7.57 -10.24
C SER A 264 -14.55 -8.30 -8.97
N LYS A 265 -15.23 -9.45 -9.07
CA LYS A 265 -15.62 -10.24 -7.91
C LYS A 265 -15.60 -11.73 -8.15
N THR A 266 -15.49 -12.49 -7.07
CA THR A 266 -15.74 -13.92 -7.01
C THR A 266 -16.59 -14.26 -5.79
N VAL A 267 -17.12 -15.48 -5.74
CA VAL A 267 -17.80 -16.01 -4.55
C VAL A 267 -16.86 -16.96 -3.82
N TYR A 268 -16.67 -16.76 -2.52
CA TYR A 268 -15.91 -17.62 -1.64
C TYR A 268 -16.66 -17.84 -0.34
N ARG A 269 -16.98 -19.09 0.00
CA ARG A 269 -17.77 -19.47 1.19
C ARG A 269 -19.07 -18.66 1.35
N ASN A 270 -19.84 -18.53 0.28
CA ASN A 270 -21.09 -17.76 0.21
C ASN A 270 -20.92 -16.24 0.41
N SER A 271 -19.69 -15.73 0.38
CA SER A 271 -19.38 -14.29 0.43
C SER A 271 -18.91 -13.80 -0.93
N GLU A 272 -19.39 -12.62 -1.37
CA GLU A 272 -18.82 -11.92 -2.51
C GLU A 272 -17.50 -11.26 -2.09
N VAL A 273 -16.42 -11.57 -2.80
CA VAL A 273 -15.10 -10.94 -2.62
C VAL A 273 -14.82 -10.04 -3.80
N HIS A 274 -14.80 -8.72 -3.55
CA HIS A 274 -14.59 -7.68 -4.53
C HIS A 274 -13.14 -7.21 -4.51
N VAL A 275 -12.56 -7.02 -5.69
CA VAL A 275 -11.18 -6.55 -5.91
C VAL A 275 -11.14 -5.50 -7.02
N ALA A 276 -10.08 -4.72 -7.09
CA ALA A 276 -9.83 -3.88 -8.24
C ALA A 276 -9.52 -4.75 -9.46
N PRO A 277 -10.08 -4.44 -10.65
CA PRO A 277 -9.75 -5.14 -11.90
C PRO A 277 -8.31 -4.80 -12.38
N SER A 278 -7.93 -5.34 -13.55
CA SER A 278 -6.69 -4.98 -14.28
C SER A 278 -5.36 -5.40 -13.63
N LEU A 279 -4.33 -4.57 -13.80
CA LEU A 279 -2.92 -4.88 -13.53
C LEU A 279 -2.53 -4.71 -12.05
N ASN A 280 -3.25 -5.38 -11.15
CA ASN A 280 -2.97 -5.42 -9.71
C ASN A 280 -3.07 -6.86 -9.17
N ALA A 281 -2.98 -7.05 -7.85
CA ALA A 281 -3.05 -8.40 -7.27
C ALA A 281 -4.47 -8.94 -7.08
N GLY A 282 -5.50 -8.13 -7.33
CA GLY A 282 -6.91 -8.55 -7.22
C GLY A 282 -7.27 -9.77 -8.06
N PRO A 283 -6.98 -9.80 -9.37
CA PRO A 283 -7.23 -10.99 -10.19
C PRO A 283 -6.54 -12.25 -9.67
N SER A 284 -5.32 -12.14 -9.14
CA SER A 284 -4.59 -13.27 -8.54
C SER A 284 -5.23 -13.75 -7.24
N LEU A 285 -5.79 -12.83 -6.44
CA LEU A 285 -6.58 -13.19 -5.25
C LEU A 285 -7.85 -13.97 -5.64
N ILE A 286 -8.55 -13.55 -6.69
CA ILE A 286 -9.70 -14.28 -7.23
C ILE A 286 -9.29 -15.70 -7.64
N ASP A 287 -8.18 -15.84 -8.38
CA ASP A 287 -7.70 -17.15 -8.81
C ASP A 287 -7.36 -18.06 -7.62
N ALA A 288 -6.71 -17.54 -6.58
CA ALA A 288 -6.36 -18.30 -5.38
C ALA A 288 -7.60 -18.71 -4.56
N LEU A 289 -8.56 -17.80 -4.38
CA LEU A 289 -9.80 -18.10 -3.69
C LEU A 289 -10.62 -19.17 -4.43
N ASN A 290 -10.73 -19.06 -5.75
CA ASN A 290 -11.40 -20.06 -6.58
C ASN A 290 -10.71 -21.43 -6.52
N PHE A 291 -9.36 -21.45 -6.45
CA PHE A 291 -8.61 -22.67 -6.27
C PHE A 291 -8.96 -23.34 -4.94
N ILE A 292 -8.95 -22.58 -3.84
CA ILE A 292 -9.29 -23.08 -2.50
C ILE A 292 -10.76 -23.57 -2.47
N GLU A 293 -11.69 -22.75 -2.95
CA GLU A 293 -13.13 -23.08 -2.98
C GLU A 293 -13.41 -24.44 -3.64
N LYS A 294 -12.70 -24.71 -4.75
CA LYS A 294 -12.86 -25.94 -5.53
C LYS A 294 -12.20 -27.16 -4.89
N ASN A 295 -11.05 -26.99 -4.25
CA ASN A 295 -10.17 -28.11 -3.91
C ASN A 295 -10.11 -28.42 -2.41
N TRP A 296 -10.58 -27.53 -1.55
CA TRP A 296 -10.43 -27.67 -0.11
C TRP A 296 -11.53 -26.97 0.68
N SER A 297 -11.83 -27.52 1.86
CA SER A 297 -12.65 -26.89 2.89
C SER A 297 -12.09 -27.21 4.29
N PRO A 298 -12.27 -26.30 5.27
CA PRO A 298 -11.75 -26.51 6.62
C PRO A 298 -12.38 -27.72 7.30
N LYS A 299 -11.57 -28.48 8.03
CA LYS A 299 -12.00 -29.64 8.80
C LYS A 299 -11.96 -29.39 10.32
N ASN A 300 -11.21 -28.37 10.72
CA ASN A 300 -10.98 -28.00 12.12
C ASN A 300 -11.41 -26.55 12.38
N ASN A 301 -11.51 -26.15 13.64
CA ASN A 301 -11.88 -24.80 14.05
C ASN A 301 -10.71 -23.79 14.01
N LYS A 302 -9.51 -24.24 13.65
CA LYS A 302 -8.31 -23.41 13.49
C LYS A 302 -7.51 -23.92 12.30
N PRO A 303 -6.73 -23.04 11.65
CA PRO A 303 -5.83 -23.44 10.57
C PRO A 303 -4.82 -24.50 11.04
N ASP A 304 -4.72 -25.58 10.31
CA ASP A 304 -3.85 -26.72 10.54
C ASP A 304 -2.89 -26.95 9.35
N ALA A 305 -2.12 -28.02 9.37
CA ALA A 305 -1.18 -28.35 8.31
C ALA A 305 -1.85 -28.51 6.93
N ASP A 306 -3.08 -29.05 6.88
CA ASP A 306 -3.86 -29.19 5.65
C ASP A 306 -4.25 -27.79 5.11
N ALA A 307 -4.63 -26.85 5.98
CA ALA A 307 -4.95 -25.48 5.60
C ALA A 307 -3.74 -24.76 4.98
N TYR A 308 -2.59 -24.78 5.66
CA TYR A 308 -1.38 -24.09 5.17
C TYR A 308 -0.83 -24.72 3.88
N GLU A 309 -0.95 -26.03 3.73
CA GLU A 309 -0.65 -26.71 2.47
C GLU A 309 -1.52 -26.19 1.32
N ASN A 310 -2.82 -26.02 1.55
CA ASN A 310 -3.74 -25.51 0.53
C ASN A 310 -3.55 -24.02 0.26
N TYR A 311 -3.18 -23.22 1.25
CA TYR A 311 -2.75 -21.83 1.01
C TYR A 311 -1.53 -21.78 0.11
N TYR A 312 -0.49 -22.61 0.38
CA TYR A 312 0.69 -22.70 -0.48
C TYR A 312 0.29 -23.10 -1.92
N LYS A 313 -0.50 -24.16 -2.09
CA LYS A 313 -0.92 -24.62 -3.42
C LYS A 313 -1.68 -23.54 -4.21
N ALA A 314 -2.60 -22.84 -3.55
CA ALA A 314 -3.37 -21.75 -4.14
C ALA A 314 -2.48 -20.57 -4.54
N LEU A 315 -1.53 -20.20 -3.68
CA LEU A 315 -0.55 -19.15 -3.95
C LEU A 315 0.34 -19.54 -5.12
N ASN A 316 0.89 -20.76 -5.12
CA ASN A 316 1.74 -21.25 -6.21
C ASN A 316 0.99 -21.21 -7.55
N PHE A 317 -0.20 -21.79 -7.61
CA PHE A 317 -1.05 -21.75 -8.80
C PHE A 317 -1.28 -20.33 -9.32
N SER A 318 -1.63 -19.41 -8.42
CA SER A 318 -1.95 -18.04 -8.80
C SER A 318 -0.71 -17.25 -9.22
N PHE A 319 0.44 -17.46 -8.56
CA PHE A 319 1.69 -16.81 -8.96
C PHE A 319 2.20 -17.34 -10.29
N GLU A 320 2.16 -18.64 -10.56
CA GLU A 320 2.53 -19.20 -11.87
C GLU A 320 1.68 -18.61 -12.99
N LYS A 321 0.36 -18.55 -12.81
CA LYS A 321 -0.54 -17.92 -13.77
C LYS A 321 -0.23 -16.44 -13.97
N ARG A 322 -0.09 -15.69 -12.86
CA ARG A 322 0.24 -14.26 -12.87
C ARG A 322 1.52 -13.98 -13.63
N LEU A 323 2.57 -14.78 -13.42
CA LEU A 323 3.86 -14.63 -14.06
C LEU A 323 3.81 -14.91 -15.55
N LYS A 324 3.07 -15.94 -15.93
CA LYS A 324 2.93 -16.38 -17.31
C LYS A 324 2.11 -15.40 -18.16
N GLU A 325 1.03 -14.85 -17.57
CA GLU A 325 0.07 -14.01 -18.30
C GLU A 325 0.33 -12.51 -18.11
N MET A 326 0.87 -12.09 -16.96
CA MET A 326 1.00 -10.68 -16.59
C MET A 326 2.46 -10.25 -16.35
N GLY A 327 3.41 -11.17 -16.18
CA GLY A 327 4.84 -10.90 -15.96
C GLY A 327 5.45 -11.61 -14.74
N GLU A 328 6.78 -11.79 -14.70
CA GLU A 328 7.50 -12.52 -13.64
C GLU A 328 7.96 -11.62 -12.47
N PRO A 329 7.87 -12.03 -11.18
CA PRO A 329 8.30 -11.26 -10.01
C PRO A 329 9.50 -11.81 -9.24
N LYS A 330 10.17 -10.94 -8.46
CA LYS A 330 10.83 -11.16 -7.14
C LYS A 330 11.05 -9.86 -6.36
N GLU A 331 10.73 -9.92 -5.13
CA GLU A 331 10.82 -9.20 -3.84
C GLU A 331 10.81 -7.66 -3.66
N ASN A 332 10.17 -7.29 -2.52
CA ASN A 332 10.09 -6.09 -1.65
C ASN A 332 9.63 -4.76 -2.25
N SER A 333 8.37 -4.38 -1.91
CA SER A 333 7.89 -3.00 -2.09
C SER A 333 7.32 -2.45 -0.78
N CYS A 334 7.33 -1.13 -0.64
CA CYS A 334 6.61 -0.41 0.41
C CYS A 334 5.27 0.08 -0.13
N THR A 335 4.27 0.01 0.73
CA THR A 335 2.88 0.38 0.41
C THR A 335 2.21 0.75 1.72
N THR A 336 1.25 1.67 1.72
CA THR A 336 0.37 1.88 2.87
C THR A 336 -1.06 1.51 2.50
N HIS A 337 -1.81 1.00 3.48
CA HIS A 337 -3.22 0.67 3.33
C HIS A 337 -4.04 1.35 4.42
N LEU A 338 -5.25 1.77 4.07
CA LEU A 338 -6.24 2.27 5.00
C LEU A 338 -7.63 1.71 4.68
N SER A 339 -8.44 1.54 5.71
CA SER A 339 -9.82 1.09 5.58
C SER A 339 -10.75 1.99 6.41
N VAL A 340 -11.94 2.24 5.90
CA VAL A 340 -12.94 3.12 6.52
C VAL A 340 -14.32 2.49 6.44
N ILE A 341 -15.11 2.63 7.52
CA ILE A 341 -16.58 2.47 7.54
C ILE A 341 -17.17 3.76 8.09
N ASP A 342 -18.14 4.36 7.40
CA ASP A 342 -18.91 5.48 7.94
C ASP A 342 -20.20 5.02 8.67
N LYS A 343 -20.92 5.97 9.27
CA LYS A 343 -22.18 5.69 9.99
C LYS A 343 -23.27 5.04 9.13
N ASP A 344 -23.27 5.29 7.83
CA ASP A 344 -24.25 4.76 6.89
C ASP A 344 -23.88 3.37 6.35
N GLY A 345 -22.68 2.85 6.72
CA GLY A 345 -22.17 1.55 6.30
C GLY A 345 -21.50 1.54 4.94
N ASN A 346 -21.17 2.73 4.38
CA ASN A 346 -20.29 2.82 3.24
C ASN A 346 -18.87 2.41 3.66
N MET A 347 -18.13 1.77 2.77
CA MET A 347 -16.80 1.26 3.07
C MET A 347 -15.79 1.66 2.01
N VAL A 348 -14.58 1.95 2.46
CA VAL A 348 -13.42 2.17 1.59
C VAL A 348 -12.28 1.23 1.98
N ALA A 349 -11.65 0.63 0.99
CA ALA A 349 -10.35 -0.03 1.08
C ALA A 349 -9.41 0.68 0.09
N LEU A 350 -8.40 1.38 0.58
CA LEU A 350 -7.46 2.15 -0.23
C LEU A 350 -6.02 1.69 0.02
N THR A 351 -5.35 1.29 -1.05
CA THR A 351 -3.92 0.97 -1.06
C THR A 351 -3.18 1.95 -1.95
N GLN A 352 -2.16 2.63 -1.40
CA GLN A 352 -1.36 3.64 -2.10
C GLN A 352 0.13 3.47 -1.85
N THR A 353 0.97 3.99 -2.77
CA THR A 353 2.41 3.71 -2.70
C THR A 353 3.25 4.69 -3.52
N LEU A 354 4.53 4.84 -3.12
CA LEU A 354 5.62 5.34 -3.97
C LEU A 354 6.40 4.18 -4.62
N LEU A 355 6.05 2.95 -4.37
CA LEU A 355 6.60 1.66 -4.77
C LEU A 355 7.69 1.15 -3.80
N SER A 356 8.95 1.55 -3.96
CA SER A 356 9.99 1.25 -2.98
C SER A 356 9.93 2.21 -1.79
N VAL A 357 10.62 1.87 -0.72
CA VAL A 357 10.83 2.78 0.42
C VAL A 357 11.42 4.08 -0.09
N PHE A 358 10.77 5.23 0.17
CA PHE A 358 11.07 6.53 -0.42
C PHE A 358 11.07 6.57 -1.98
N GLY A 359 10.34 5.70 -2.65
CA GLY A 359 10.16 5.69 -4.10
C GLY A 359 11.48 5.77 -4.88
N SER A 360 11.63 6.81 -5.71
CA SER A 360 12.87 7.10 -6.46
C SER A 360 14.03 7.61 -5.58
N ARG A 361 13.81 7.86 -4.30
CA ARG A 361 14.71 8.54 -3.35
C ARG A 361 15.01 10.00 -3.72
N VAL A 362 14.28 10.56 -4.69
CA VAL A 362 14.46 11.95 -5.15
C VAL A 362 13.28 12.80 -4.74
N ILE A 363 13.55 13.78 -3.88
CA ILE A 363 12.63 14.90 -3.65
C ILE A 363 12.88 15.93 -4.74
N LEU A 364 11.83 16.38 -5.40
CA LEU A 364 11.91 17.41 -6.43
C LEU A 364 12.33 18.76 -5.80
N PRO A 365 13.23 19.53 -6.44
CA PRO A 365 13.91 20.65 -5.78
C PRO A 365 13.00 21.78 -5.31
N GLU A 366 12.06 22.24 -6.12
CA GLU A 366 11.17 23.36 -5.81
C GLU A 366 9.84 22.89 -5.21
N SER A 367 9.21 21.90 -5.81
CA SER A 367 7.92 21.36 -5.34
C SER A 367 8.03 20.58 -4.04
N GLY A 368 9.20 20.09 -3.68
CA GLY A 368 9.41 19.26 -2.48
C GLY A 368 8.73 17.89 -2.54
N ILE A 369 8.20 17.49 -3.69
CA ILE A 369 7.47 16.23 -3.86
C ILE A 369 8.45 15.08 -4.03
N LEU A 370 8.30 14.05 -3.20
CA LEU A 370 9.01 12.79 -3.34
C LEU A 370 8.34 11.94 -4.43
N MET A 371 9.13 11.54 -5.44
CA MET A 371 8.63 10.83 -6.60
C MET A 371 8.69 9.31 -6.43
N ASN A 372 7.75 8.63 -7.06
CA ASN A 372 7.72 7.18 -7.18
C ASN A 372 8.90 6.65 -8.02
N ASN A 373 9.14 5.33 -7.96
CA ASN A 373 10.04 4.62 -8.86
C ASN A 373 9.30 3.57 -9.70
N GLY A 374 8.20 3.98 -10.34
CA GLY A 374 7.27 3.11 -11.07
C GLY A 374 7.85 2.32 -12.23
N ILE A 375 8.97 2.78 -12.80
CA ILE A 375 9.67 2.07 -13.87
C ILE A 375 10.18 0.70 -13.40
N MET A 376 10.54 0.57 -12.12
CA MET A 376 10.99 -0.68 -11.53
C MET A 376 9.95 -1.80 -11.57
N TRP A 377 8.67 -1.49 -11.69
CA TRP A 377 7.62 -2.52 -11.78
C TRP A 377 7.55 -3.19 -13.15
N PHE A 378 8.19 -2.64 -14.17
CA PHE A 378 8.29 -3.27 -15.47
C PHE A 378 9.44 -4.28 -15.53
N ASP A 379 9.25 -5.34 -16.34
CA ASP A 379 10.34 -6.23 -16.73
C ASP A 379 11.29 -5.47 -17.68
N PRO A 380 12.58 -5.32 -17.35
CA PRO A 380 13.52 -4.64 -18.23
C PRO A 380 13.82 -5.44 -19.51
N ARG A 381 13.51 -6.74 -19.55
CA ARG A 381 13.63 -7.57 -20.76
C ARG A 381 12.53 -7.23 -21.75
N GLN A 382 12.86 -7.19 -23.03
CA GLN A 382 11.87 -7.00 -24.09
C GLN A 382 11.13 -8.29 -24.43
N GLY A 383 9.90 -8.17 -24.96
CA GLY A 383 9.08 -9.32 -25.40
C GLY A 383 8.41 -10.12 -24.29
N LYS A 384 8.35 -9.59 -23.06
CA LYS A 384 7.59 -10.16 -21.93
C LYS A 384 6.25 -9.44 -21.76
N PRO A 385 5.24 -10.07 -21.14
CA PRO A 385 3.93 -9.43 -20.92
C PRO A 385 4.01 -8.07 -20.22
N ASN A 386 4.90 -7.94 -19.22
CA ASN A 386 5.12 -6.70 -18.45
C ASN A 386 6.38 -5.93 -18.88
N SER A 387 6.88 -6.11 -20.12
CA SER A 387 8.08 -5.43 -20.60
C SER A 387 7.97 -3.91 -20.50
N LEU A 388 9.08 -3.28 -20.08
CA LEU A 388 9.20 -1.84 -20.07
C LEU A 388 8.96 -1.26 -21.47
N SER A 389 7.98 -0.39 -21.58
CA SER A 389 7.62 0.28 -22.82
C SER A 389 7.02 1.65 -22.55
N LYS A 390 6.90 2.48 -23.59
CA LYS A 390 6.36 3.84 -23.50
C LYS A 390 4.85 3.82 -23.27
N ASP A 391 4.36 4.77 -22.47
CA ASP A 391 2.92 5.02 -22.28
C ASP A 391 2.11 3.80 -21.78
N LYS A 392 2.72 2.97 -20.91
CA LYS A 392 2.14 1.73 -20.36
C LYS A 392 1.98 1.78 -18.84
N LYS A 393 0.97 1.06 -18.34
CA LYS A 393 0.80 0.78 -16.91
C LYS A 393 1.55 -0.51 -16.57
N PRO A 394 2.34 -0.55 -15.49
CA PRO A 394 3.00 -1.78 -15.03
C PRO A 394 2.05 -2.65 -14.22
N LEU A 395 2.41 -3.93 -14.08
CA LEU A 395 1.81 -4.81 -13.09
C LEU A 395 2.20 -4.39 -11.68
N CYS A 396 1.22 -4.32 -10.75
CA CYS A 396 1.48 -3.98 -9.36
C CYS A 396 0.96 -5.03 -8.37
N ASN A 397 1.32 -4.91 -7.09
CA ASN A 397 0.98 -5.88 -6.05
C ASN A 397 -0.12 -5.40 -5.07
N MET A 398 -0.70 -4.24 -5.28
CA MET A 398 -1.77 -3.71 -4.43
C MET A 398 -3.01 -4.58 -4.52
N CYS A 399 -3.66 -4.82 -3.38
CA CYS A 399 -4.81 -5.71 -3.27
C CYS A 399 -5.84 -5.17 -2.27
N PRO A 400 -6.39 -3.95 -2.48
CA PRO A 400 -7.54 -3.54 -1.68
C PRO A 400 -8.70 -4.50 -1.95
N THR A 401 -9.41 -4.88 -0.90
CA THR A 401 -10.44 -5.93 -0.98
C THR A 401 -11.65 -5.54 -0.14
N ILE A 402 -12.85 -5.79 -0.64
CA ILE A 402 -14.11 -5.71 0.11
C ILE A 402 -14.80 -7.06 0.04
N VAL A 403 -15.21 -7.59 1.20
CA VAL A 403 -15.94 -8.84 1.33
C VAL A 403 -17.36 -8.53 1.81
N ILE A 404 -18.36 -9.14 1.18
CA ILE A 404 -19.77 -8.99 1.50
C ILE A 404 -20.36 -10.37 1.66
N ASP A 405 -20.76 -10.71 2.88
CA ASP A 405 -21.38 -11.98 3.22
C ASP A 405 -22.93 -11.86 3.16
N ASN A 406 -23.59 -12.93 2.78
CA ASN A 406 -25.05 -13.02 2.74
C ASN A 406 -25.72 -12.89 4.13
N SER A 407 -24.98 -13.10 5.23
CA SER A 407 -25.45 -12.87 6.61
C SER A 407 -25.50 -11.39 7.00
N GLY A 408 -25.00 -10.48 6.14
CA GLY A 408 -24.86 -9.05 6.42
C GLY A 408 -23.47 -8.64 6.93
N LYS A 409 -22.57 -9.60 7.17
CA LYS A 409 -21.15 -9.31 7.50
C LYS A 409 -20.46 -8.67 6.31
N LYS A 410 -19.73 -7.56 6.55
CA LYS A 410 -18.98 -6.86 5.52
C LYS A 410 -17.59 -6.51 6.04
N ILE A 411 -16.59 -6.57 5.18
CA ILE A 411 -15.19 -6.34 5.56
C ILE A 411 -14.52 -5.51 4.47
N ALA A 412 -13.86 -4.41 4.84
CA ALA A 412 -12.89 -3.74 3.97
C ALA A 412 -11.50 -4.02 4.53
N LEU A 413 -10.62 -4.57 3.71
CA LEU A 413 -9.28 -4.96 4.13
C LEU A 413 -8.26 -4.78 3.00
N GLY A 414 -7.01 -4.78 3.40
CA GLY A 414 -5.85 -4.83 2.54
C GLY A 414 -4.59 -4.87 3.38
N ALA A 415 -3.46 -4.77 2.75
CA ALA A 415 -2.17 -4.81 3.44
C ALA A 415 -1.13 -3.95 2.75
N SER A 416 -0.03 -3.68 3.45
CA SER A 416 1.22 -3.17 2.90
C SER A 416 2.31 -4.24 2.96
N GLY A 417 3.24 -4.26 2.00
CA GLY A 417 4.34 -5.23 2.00
C GLY A 417 4.64 -5.86 0.64
N GLY A 418 4.40 -5.15 -0.45
CA GLY A 418 4.76 -5.59 -1.79
C GLY A 418 4.04 -6.86 -2.25
N ARG A 419 4.79 -7.83 -2.74
CA ARG A 419 4.24 -9.11 -3.20
C ARG A 419 3.56 -9.92 -2.11
N ARG A 420 3.96 -9.71 -0.86
CA ARG A 420 3.41 -10.36 0.33
C ARG A 420 2.00 -9.88 0.69
N ILE A 421 1.53 -8.79 0.03
CA ILE A 421 0.17 -8.25 0.23
C ILE A 421 -0.88 -9.31 -0.10
N PHE A 422 -0.84 -9.87 -1.30
CA PHE A 422 -1.81 -10.86 -1.75
C PHE A 422 -1.82 -12.14 -0.89
N PRO A 423 -0.69 -12.79 -0.56
CA PRO A 423 -0.66 -13.92 0.38
C PRO A 423 -1.25 -13.60 1.75
N SER A 424 -1.01 -12.39 2.26
CA SER A 424 -1.56 -11.94 3.55
C SER A 424 -3.07 -11.73 3.47
N VAL A 425 -3.57 -11.09 2.42
CA VAL A 425 -5.02 -10.85 2.21
C VAL A 425 -5.77 -12.17 2.05
N LEU A 426 -5.24 -13.12 1.26
CA LEU A 426 -5.79 -14.45 1.08
C LEU A 426 -6.02 -15.17 2.41
N GLN A 427 -4.95 -15.30 3.22
CA GLN A 427 -5.01 -15.98 4.50
C GLN A 427 -5.94 -15.25 5.50
N THR A 428 -5.90 -13.92 5.52
CA THR A 428 -6.81 -13.13 6.37
C THR A 428 -8.28 -13.36 6.00
N ILE A 429 -8.63 -13.43 4.72
CA ILE A 429 -9.99 -13.75 4.27
C ILE A 429 -10.39 -15.16 4.76
N SER A 430 -9.52 -16.14 4.58
CA SER A 430 -9.77 -17.49 5.06
C SER A 430 -9.94 -17.54 6.59
N PHE A 431 -9.08 -16.86 7.35
CA PHE A 431 -9.21 -16.80 8.81
C PHE A 431 -10.58 -16.23 9.25
N LEU A 432 -11.06 -15.20 8.56
CA LEU A 432 -12.34 -14.54 8.86
C LEU A 432 -13.57 -15.32 8.38
N LEU A 433 -13.49 -16.08 7.28
CA LEU A 433 -14.62 -16.77 6.67
C LEU A 433 -14.63 -18.28 6.94
N ASP A 434 -13.49 -18.97 6.83
CA ASP A 434 -13.39 -20.40 7.05
C ASP A 434 -13.43 -20.78 8.53
N TYR A 435 -12.83 -19.94 9.39
CA TYR A 435 -12.68 -20.21 10.83
C TYR A 435 -13.50 -19.26 11.70
N ASN A 436 -14.17 -18.29 11.08
CA ASN A 436 -14.96 -17.26 11.76
C ASN A 436 -14.19 -16.56 12.90
N LEU A 437 -12.87 -16.38 12.72
CA LEU A 437 -12.05 -15.63 13.68
C LEU A 437 -12.46 -14.17 13.69
N ASN A 438 -12.32 -13.51 14.83
CA ASN A 438 -12.44 -12.05 14.90
C ASN A 438 -11.16 -11.37 14.34
N LEU A 439 -11.16 -10.04 14.22
CA LEU A 439 -10.03 -9.30 13.63
C LEU A 439 -8.73 -9.44 14.45
N ASP A 440 -8.82 -9.51 15.78
CA ASP A 440 -7.65 -9.70 16.64
C ASP A 440 -7.01 -11.08 16.43
N GLU A 441 -7.85 -12.12 16.42
CA GLU A 441 -7.43 -13.48 16.16
C GLU A 441 -6.86 -13.64 14.76
N ALA A 442 -7.53 -13.09 13.73
CA ALA A 442 -7.08 -13.17 12.35
C ALA A 442 -5.72 -12.49 12.12
N PHE A 443 -5.45 -11.37 12.78
CA PHE A 443 -4.18 -10.64 12.62
C PHE A 443 -3.04 -11.20 13.47
N THR A 444 -3.34 -11.95 14.52
CA THR A 444 -2.35 -12.63 15.37
C THR A 444 -2.10 -14.08 14.95
N THR A 445 -2.98 -14.68 14.15
CA THR A 445 -2.77 -16.01 13.59
C THR A 445 -1.51 -16.03 12.72
N PRO A 446 -0.55 -16.95 12.98
CA PRO A 446 0.67 -17.08 12.20
C PRO A 446 0.38 -17.32 10.72
N ARG A 447 1.22 -16.77 9.84
CA ARG A 447 1.04 -16.83 8.39
C ARG A 447 2.26 -17.41 7.69
N ILE A 448 2.04 -17.85 6.47
CA ILE A 448 3.10 -18.12 5.50
C ILE A 448 3.16 -17.00 4.48
N ASP A 449 4.31 -16.85 3.83
CA ASP A 449 4.45 -16.11 2.60
C ASP A 449 5.04 -17.03 1.52
N TYR A 450 4.36 -17.08 0.38
CA TYR A 450 4.87 -17.63 -0.85
C TYR A 450 4.57 -16.65 -1.97
N SER A 451 5.60 -16.11 -2.54
CA SER A 451 5.53 -15.04 -3.54
C SER A 451 6.23 -15.44 -4.86
N GLY A 452 6.27 -16.74 -5.16
CA GLY A 452 6.85 -17.28 -6.41
C GLY A 452 8.38 -17.38 -6.41
N GLU A 453 9.03 -17.58 -5.24
CA GLU A 453 10.50 -17.59 -5.10
C GLU A 453 11.12 -18.99 -4.88
N ASN A 454 10.38 -20.04 -5.12
CA ASN A 454 10.81 -21.41 -4.79
C ASN A 454 11.25 -21.55 -3.32
N ARG A 455 10.63 -20.79 -2.45
CA ARG A 455 10.76 -20.87 -0.99
C ARG A 455 9.51 -20.38 -0.29
N ILE A 456 9.18 -20.97 0.83
CA ILE A 456 8.11 -20.55 1.73
C ILE A 456 8.75 -19.86 2.93
N LEU A 457 8.27 -18.65 3.28
CA LEU A 457 8.56 -18.05 4.58
C LEU A 457 7.44 -18.46 5.52
N ALA A 458 7.78 -19.05 6.64
CA ALA A 458 6.83 -19.55 7.65
C ALA A 458 7.08 -18.84 8.99
N ASN A 459 6.04 -18.28 9.61
CA ASN A 459 6.19 -17.74 10.95
C ASN A 459 6.53 -18.89 11.93
N GLU A 460 7.53 -18.71 12.80
CA GLU A 460 7.99 -19.74 13.74
C GLU A 460 6.88 -20.28 14.68
N LYS A 461 5.82 -19.48 14.91
CA LYS A 461 4.67 -19.88 15.74
C LYS A 461 3.71 -20.87 15.07
N LEU A 462 3.92 -21.18 13.79
CA LEU A 462 3.14 -22.23 13.09
C LEU A 462 3.35 -23.62 13.70
N GLY A 463 4.51 -23.84 14.32
CA GLY A 463 4.87 -25.13 14.89
C GLY A 463 5.46 -26.11 13.88
N LYS A 464 6.18 -27.09 14.42
CA LYS A 464 7.03 -27.99 13.63
C LYS A 464 6.24 -28.81 12.60
N ASP A 465 5.07 -29.32 12.97
CA ASP A 465 4.25 -30.19 12.09
C ASP A 465 3.84 -29.49 10.81
N ILE A 466 3.46 -28.20 10.90
CA ILE A 466 3.10 -27.38 9.73
C ILE A 466 4.34 -27.09 8.88
N ILE A 467 5.46 -26.70 9.52
CA ILE A 467 6.71 -26.39 8.85
C ILE A 467 7.28 -27.60 8.13
N ASP A 468 7.30 -28.76 8.78
CA ASP A 468 7.76 -30.02 8.19
C ASP A 468 6.86 -30.44 6.99
N ASN A 469 5.54 -30.21 7.09
CA ASN A 469 4.62 -30.50 6.00
C ASN A 469 4.89 -29.59 4.77
N LEU A 470 5.06 -28.29 4.97
CA LEU A 470 5.36 -27.33 3.91
C LEU A 470 6.73 -27.60 3.26
N SER A 471 7.71 -28.07 4.03
CA SER A 471 9.07 -28.39 3.56
C SER A 471 9.12 -29.57 2.58
N LYS A 472 8.02 -30.33 2.44
CA LYS A 472 7.88 -31.36 1.39
C LYS A 472 7.68 -30.78 -0.01
N TYR A 473 7.21 -29.54 -0.09
CA TYR A 473 6.90 -28.86 -1.35
C TYR A 473 7.99 -27.91 -1.79
N GLU A 474 8.45 -27.05 -0.87
CA GLU A 474 9.46 -26.03 -1.13
C GLU A 474 10.36 -25.84 0.08
N LYS A 475 11.56 -25.26 -0.16
CA LYS A 475 12.44 -24.85 0.94
C LYS A 475 11.68 -23.88 1.87
N THR A 476 11.36 -24.34 3.07
CA THR A 476 10.69 -23.54 4.08
C THR A 476 11.71 -22.88 5.00
N ILE A 477 11.58 -21.57 5.19
CA ILE A 477 12.44 -20.76 6.06
C ILE A 477 11.59 -20.25 7.21
N GLU A 478 11.94 -20.64 8.42
CA GLU A 478 11.31 -20.14 9.64
C GLU A 478 11.70 -18.69 9.88
N ILE A 479 10.71 -17.85 10.09
CA ILE A 479 10.88 -16.43 10.39
C ILE A 479 10.48 -16.18 11.83
N PRO A 480 11.42 -15.72 12.67
CA PRO A 480 11.11 -15.38 14.04
C PRO A 480 10.17 -14.17 14.13
N ASP A 481 9.30 -14.20 15.14
CA ASP A 481 8.53 -13.01 15.49
C ASP A 481 9.48 -11.90 15.98
N SER A 482 9.31 -10.71 15.42
CA SER A 482 10.08 -9.54 15.83
C SER A 482 9.21 -8.30 15.82
N VAL A 483 9.58 -7.29 16.63
CA VAL A 483 8.86 -6.01 16.77
C VAL A 483 8.76 -5.24 15.46
N LEU A 484 9.63 -5.52 14.50
CA LEU A 484 9.70 -4.85 13.20
C LEU A 484 9.86 -5.90 12.09
N SER A 485 9.05 -6.94 12.13
CA SER A 485 9.09 -7.96 11.08
C SER A 485 8.62 -7.38 9.75
N HIS A 486 9.55 -7.25 8.80
CA HIS A 486 9.24 -6.94 7.40
C HIS A 486 9.05 -8.20 6.54
N SER A 487 9.10 -9.37 7.15
CA SER A 487 9.01 -10.66 6.45
C SER A 487 7.58 -11.04 6.06
N PHE A 488 6.58 -10.39 6.66
CA PHE A 488 5.17 -10.56 6.32
C PHE A 488 4.54 -9.19 6.05
N ALA A 489 3.51 -9.17 5.18
CA ALA A 489 2.74 -7.96 4.94
C ALA A 489 1.97 -7.51 6.19
N CYS A 490 1.70 -6.21 6.28
CA CYS A 490 1.00 -5.57 7.37
C CYS A 490 -0.48 -5.34 7.00
N PRO A 491 -1.41 -6.24 7.36
CA PRO A 491 -2.83 -6.04 7.10
C PRO A 491 -3.44 -5.01 8.05
N ASN A 492 -4.50 -4.34 7.59
CA ASN A 492 -5.48 -3.68 8.43
C ASN A 492 -6.87 -3.85 7.84
N ALA A 493 -7.89 -3.80 8.68
CA ALA A 493 -9.26 -4.01 8.24
C ALA A 493 -10.28 -3.30 9.14
N VAL A 494 -11.43 -3.02 8.53
CA VAL A 494 -12.67 -2.66 9.23
C VAL A 494 -13.75 -3.67 8.87
N MET A 495 -14.66 -3.96 9.80
CA MET A 495 -15.69 -4.99 9.65
C MET A 495 -17.02 -4.54 10.23
N ILE A 496 -18.11 -4.91 9.59
CA ILE A 496 -19.48 -4.91 10.15
C ILE A 496 -19.87 -6.38 10.32
N ASP A 497 -20.31 -6.78 11.51
CA ASP A 497 -20.85 -8.12 11.75
C ASP A 497 -22.33 -8.23 11.32
N SER A 498 -22.87 -9.44 11.38
CA SER A 498 -24.29 -9.72 11.03
C SER A 498 -25.31 -9.01 11.94
N MET A 499 -24.89 -8.52 13.10
CA MET A 499 -25.71 -7.75 14.05
C MET A 499 -25.58 -6.23 13.85
N GLY A 500 -24.73 -5.79 12.90
CA GLY A 500 -24.48 -4.37 12.63
C GLY A 500 -23.41 -3.72 13.52
N ASN A 501 -22.77 -4.48 14.43
CA ASN A 501 -21.64 -3.96 15.19
C ASN A 501 -20.42 -3.79 14.28
N ARG A 502 -19.61 -2.78 14.57
CA ARG A 502 -18.45 -2.42 13.76
C ARG A 502 -17.17 -2.63 14.53
N TYR A 503 -16.17 -3.09 13.84
CA TYR A 503 -14.86 -3.39 14.39
C TYR A 503 -13.77 -2.86 13.45
N GLY A 504 -12.63 -2.47 14.02
CA GLY A 504 -11.45 -2.09 13.26
C GLY A 504 -10.19 -2.59 13.95
N ASN A 505 -9.23 -3.09 13.18
CA ASN A 505 -7.94 -3.48 13.70
C ASN A 505 -6.83 -3.13 12.71
N ALA A 506 -5.67 -2.78 13.25
CA ALA A 506 -4.45 -2.51 12.52
C ALA A 506 -3.34 -3.47 12.99
N TYR A 507 -2.48 -3.89 12.06
CA TYR A 507 -1.43 -4.88 12.32
C TYR A 507 -0.52 -4.49 13.48
N ILE A 508 -0.43 -5.37 14.47
CA ILE A 508 0.26 -5.11 15.74
C ILE A 508 1.73 -4.71 15.58
N PRO A 509 2.56 -5.43 14.78
CA PRO A 509 3.97 -5.10 14.61
C PRO A 509 4.28 -3.78 13.91
N SER A 510 3.30 -3.13 13.27
CA SER A 510 3.47 -1.78 12.70
C SER A 510 3.35 -0.74 13.81
N PRO A 511 4.44 -0.05 14.22
CA PRO A 511 4.44 0.70 15.48
C PRO A 511 3.46 1.87 15.52
N CYS A 512 3.29 2.57 14.40
CA CYS A 512 2.43 3.75 14.32
C CYS A 512 1.00 3.44 13.88
N SER A 513 0.67 2.20 13.46
CA SER A 513 -0.65 1.85 12.97
C SER A 513 -1.72 1.95 14.06
N ALA A 514 -2.92 2.37 13.69
CA ALA A 514 -4.04 2.46 14.62
C ALA A 514 -5.39 2.21 13.94
N ALA A 515 -6.30 1.63 14.73
CA ALA A 515 -7.73 1.66 14.49
C ALA A 515 -8.36 2.65 15.46
N ILE A 516 -9.30 3.48 15.00
CA ILE A 516 -10.01 4.45 15.85
C ILE A 516 -11.50 4.44 15.50
N SER A 517 -12.37 4.56 16.52
CA SER A 517 -13.82 4.69 16.36
C SER A 517 -14.27 6.13 16.63
N SER A 518 -15.40 6.51 16.02
CA SER A 518 -15.98 7.85 16.22
C SER A 518 -16.80 7.99 17.51
N ASN A 519 -16.97 6.91 18.26
CA ASN A 519 -17.71 6.90 19.55
C ASN A 519 -16.77 7.09 20.72
#